data_e3ec816a79bb216dd780571135bc94c4
#
_entry.id   e3ec816a79bb216dd780571135bc94c4
#
_cell.length_a   1.000
_cell.length_b   1.000
_cell.length_c   1.000
_cell.angle_alpha   90.00
_cell.angle_beta   90.00
_cell.angle_gamma   90.00
#
_symmetry.space_group_name_H-M   'P 1'
#
loop_
_entity.id
_entity.type
_entity.pdbx_description
1 polymer ?
#
loop_
_entity_poly.entity_id
_entity_poly.type
_entity_poly.pdbx_seq_one_letter_code
_entity_poly.pdbx_strand_id
1 'polypeptide(L)'
;MPNVLILVDSDRAQPSGLSALTQMTNALKTAIRDETAPNPHVSDETSWQVEIRVAATLTPEQFNSDQLGNSILCPLTLALPTWLEFPAQSVYQACEDVEGLRHQVSQWHYKTGEGNGWLPIVLTGKGPLYAEVIGVKGESATVGSDLNAYDYFQPIHLVDMQRQPLYGLAQRLLRSLMAPPSVYLLQFGFHGETLQFDRLIPFPAAPAIASISLQEPDLFTCYWRCLTHQPILDITISKLSSSVCL
;
A
#
# COMPACT_ATOMS: atom_id res chain seq x y z
N MET A 1 -16.66 8.40 -19.83
CA MET A 1 -16.09 8.84 -18.55
C MET A 1 -15.08 7.79 -18.12
N PRO A 2 -13.89 8.16 -17.71
CA PRO A 2 -12.92 7.19 -17.21
C PRO A 2 -13.43 6.58 -15.91
N ASN A 3 -13.28 5.28 -15.74
CA ASN A 3 -13.77 4.54 -14.58
C ASN A 3 -12.60 4.14 -13.69
N VAL A 4 -12.81 4.15 -12.37
CA VAL A 4 -11.90 3.59 -11.38
C VAL A 4 -12.58 2.44 -10.68
N LEU A 5 -11.92 1.29 -10.66
CA LEU A 5 -12.42 0.11 -9.99
C LEU A 5 -11.52 -0.24 -8.80
N ILE A 6 -12.06 -0.05 -7.59
CA ILE A 6 -11.40 -0.45 -6.34
C ILE A 6 -11.83 -1.88 -6.01
N LEU A 7 -10.86 -2.79 -5.94
CA LEU A 7 -11.10 -4.19 -5.56
C LEU A 7 -10.73 -4.42 -4.12
N VAL A 8 -11.64 -5.04 -3.37
CA VAL A 8 -11.52 -5.28 -1.94
C VAL A 8 -11.84 -6.73 -1.57
N ASP A 9 -11.43 -7.16 -0.38
CA ASP A 9 -11.91 -8.39 0.22
C ASP A 9 -13.36 -8.26 0.68
N SER A 10 -14.03 -9.41 0.86
CA SER A 10 -15.30 -9.44 1.55
C SER A 10 -15.10 -8.96 2.99
N ASP A 11 -15.78 -7.89 3.37
CA ASP A 11 -15.77 -7.39 4.75
C ASP A 11 -16.33 -8.48 5.68
N ARG A 12 -15.45 -9.13 6.44
CA ARG A 12 -15.90 -9.93 7.59
C ARG A 12 -16.29 -8.90 8.64
N ALA A 13 -17.59 -8.62 8.70
CA ALA A 13 -18.19 -7.63 9.59
C ALA A 13 -17.62 -7.74 11.01
N GLN A 14 -16.77 -6.79 11.38
CA GLN A 14 -16.40 -6.58 12.76
C GLN A 14 -17.39 -5.61 13.41
N PRO A 15 -17.94 -5.93 14.58
CA PRO A 15 -19.04 -5.17 15.18
C PRO A 15 -18.65 -3.84 15.84
N SER A 16 -17.42 -3.38 15.75
CA SER A 16 -16.98 -2.19 16.49
C SER A 16 -15.99 -1.32 15.70
N GLY A 17 -16.49 -0.24 15.13
CA GLY A 17 -15.72 0.83 14.53
C GLY A 17 -15.72 0.80 12.99
N LEU A 18 -15.22 1.89 12.37
CA LEU A 18 -14.92 1.91 10.94
C LEU A 18 -13.86 0.85 10.64
N SER A 19 -14.20 -0.18 9.87
CA SER A 19 -13.24 -1.23 9.54
C SER A 19 -12.02 -0.61 8.82
N ALA A 20 -10.84 -1.22 8.95
CA ALA A 20 -9.64 -0.77 8.24
C ALA A 20 -9.92 -0.68 6.72
N LEU A 21 -10.69 -1.63 6.18
CA LEU A 21 -11.11 -1.63 4.79
C LEU A 21 -11.91 -0.37 4.42
N THR A 22 -12.86 0.05 5.27
CA THR A 22 -13.63 1.28 5.06
C THR A 22 -12.72 2.50 5.07
N GLN A 23 -11.73 2.57 5.97
CA GLN A 23 -10.78 3.68 6.02
C GLN A 23 -9.88 3.73 4.79
N MET A 24 -9.33 2.58 4.37
CA MET A 24 -8.53 2.46 3.15
C MET A 24 -9.31 2.91 1.91
N THR A 25 -10.54 2.41 1.73
CA THR A 25 -11.38 2.77 0.58
C THR A 25 -11.76 4.24 0.59
N ASN A 26 -12.08 4.82 1.74
CA ASN A 26 -12.39 6.24 1.87
C ASN A 26 -11.15 7.12 1.59
N ALA A 27 -9.98 6.74 2.09
CA ALA A 27 -8.74 7.46 1.82
C ALA A 27 -8.41 7.46 0.32
N LEU A 28 -8.52 6.31 -0.35
CA LEU A 28 -8.28 6.23 -1.79
C LEU A 28 -9.33 7.03 -2.58
N LYS A 29 -10.61 6.99 -2.22
CA LYS A 29 -11.64 7.84 -2.85
C LYS A 29 -11.35 9.33 -2.68
N THR A 30 -10.87 9.73 -1.50
CA THR A 30 -10.48 11.11 -1.24
C THR A 30 -9.29 11.51 -2.10
N ALA A 31 -8.26 10.67 -2.19
CA ALA A 31 -7.10 10.89 -3.06
C ALA A 31 -7.52 11.05 -4.54
N ILE A 32 -8.40 10.18 -5.05
CA ILE A 32 -8.91 10.26 -6.42
C ILE A 32 -9.64 11.59 -6.65
N ARG A 33 -10.52 11.98 -5.74
CA ARG A 33 -11.30 13.21 -5.85
C ARG A 33 -10.43 14.46 -5.80
N ASP A 34 -9.51 14.51 -4.86
CA ASP A 34 -8.70 15.72 -4.60
C ASP A 34 -7.66 15.95 -5.69
N GLU A 35 -7.12 14.87 -6.27
CA GLU A 35 -6.21 14.96 -7.42
C GLU A 35 -6.92 15.25 -8.76
N THR A 36 -8.24 15.07 -8.80
CA THR A 36 -9.07 15.36 -9.98
C THR A 36 -9.92 16.62 -9.83
N ALA A 37 -9.77 17.33 -8.71
CA ALA A 37 -10.47 18.60 -8.51
C ALA A 37 -10.12 19.58 -9.67
N PRO A 38 -11.12 20.20 -10.30
CA PRO A 38 -10.90 21.05 -11.47
C PRO A 38 -9.97 22.19 -11.08
N ASN A 39 -8.88 22.32 -11.82
CA ASN A 39 -8.08 23.54 -11.76
C ASN A 39 -8.99 24.68 -12.25
N PRO A 40 -9.26 25.74 -11.46
CA PRO A 40 -10.19 26.81 -11.84
C PRO A 40 -9.82 27.52 -13.15
N HIS A 41 -8.68 27.18 -13.75
CA HIS A 41 -8.18 27.72 -15.02
C HIS A 41 -8.24 26.73 -16.19
N VAL A 42 -8.76 25.50 -16.00
CA VAL A 42 -8.85 24.47 -17.06
C VAL A 42 -10.28 23.92 -17.07
N SER A 43 -10.96 24.08 -18.20
CA SER A 43 -12.37 23.71 -18.40
C SER A 43 -12.63 22.22 -18.66
N ASP A 44 -11.68 21.31 -18.33
CA ASP A 44 -11.88 19.87 -18.53
C ASP A 44 -12.26 19.20 -17.20
N GLU A 45 -13.58 19.06 -16.98
CA GLU A 45 -14.15 18.28 -15.88
C GLU A 45 -13.97 16.79 -16.16
N THR A 46 -12.80 16.24 -15.88
CA THR A 46 -12.60 14.80 -15.90
C THR A 46 -13.11 14.22 -14.58
N SER A 47 -14.41 14.05 -14.48
CA SER A 47 -15.02 13.36 -13.34
C SER A 47 -14.77 11.85 -13.45
N TRP A 48 -14.07 11.26 -12.47
CA TRP A 48 -13.89 9.82 -12.37
C TRP A 48 -15.12 9.17 -11.74
N GLN A 49 -15.62 8.12 -12.38
CA GLN A 49 -16.63 7.27 -11.74
C GLN A 49 -15.92 6.18 -10.94
N VAL A 50 -16.04 6.22 -9.61
CA VAL A 50 -15.39 5.27 -8.70
C VAL A 50 -16.37 4.19 -8.27
N GLU A 51 -16.06 2.95 -8.60
CA GLU A 51 -16.80 1.76 -8.18
C GLU A 51 -15.97 0.91 -7.23
N ILE A 52 -16.61 0.37 -6.17
CA ILE A 52 -16.00 -0.62 -5.27
C ILE A 52 -16.64 -1.96 -5.52
N ARG A 53 -15.82 -2.99 -5.71
CA ARG A 53 -16.29 -4.38 -5.86
C ARG A 53 -15.49 -5.32 -4.98
N VAL A 54 -16.17 -6.35 -4.49
CA VAL A 54 -15.52 -7.47 -3.80
C VAL A 54 -14.86 -8.37 -4.85
N ALA A 55 -13.55 -8.57 -4.73
CA ALA A 55 -12.77 -9.30 -5.73
C ALA A 55 -13.29 -10.73 -5.95
N ALA A 56 -13.70 -11.43 -4.88
CA ALA A 56 -14.24 -12.78 -4.95
C ALA A 56 -15.59 -12.90 -5.69
N THR A 57 -16.30 -11.78 -5.93
CA THR A 57 -17.59 -11.79 -6.65
C THR A 57 -17.45 -11.47 -8.13
N LEU A 58 -16.24 -11.22 -8.61
CA LEU A 58 -15.99 -10.89 -10.01
C LEU A 58 -16.14 -12.14 -10.89
N THR A 59 -16.80 -12.00 -12.02
CA THR A 59 -16.86 -13.02 -13.05
C THR A 59 -16.34 -12.51 -14.39
N PRO A 60 -15.74 -13.36 -15.24
CA PRO A 60 -15.21 -12.94 -16.55
C PRO A 60 -16.26 -12.26 -17.44
N GLU A 61 -17.53 -12.68 -17.35
CA GLU A 61 -18.62 -12.14 -18.15
C GLU A 61 -18.96 -10.67 -17.82
N GLN A 62 -18.65 -10.25 -16.59
CA GLN A 62 -18.87 -8.88 -16.13
C GLN A 62 -17.75 -7.92 -16.57
N PHE A 63 -16.67 -8.48 -17.09
CA PHE A 63 -15.50 -7.76 -17.55
C PHE A 63 -15.28 -7.96 -19.03
N ASN A 64 -16.04 -7.24 -19.84
CA ASN A 64 -15.73 -7.15 -21.27
C ASN A 64 -14.41 -6.39 -21.44
N SER A 65 -13.59 -6.81 -22.40
CA SER A 65 -12.29 -6.21 -22.74
C SER A 65 -12.35 -4.67 -22.91
N ASP A 66 -13.50 -4.15 -23.35
CA ASP A 66 -13.72 -2.71 -23.54
C ASP A 66 -13.91 -1.95 -22.20
N GLN A 67 -14.39 -2.61 -21.14
CA GLN A 67 -14.55 -1.99 -19.82
C GLN A 67 -13.24 -1.97 -19.04
N LEU A 68 -12.42 -3.02 -19.14
CA LEU A 68 -11.07 -3.05 -18.55
C LEU A 68 -10.13 -2.07 -19.25
N GLY A 69 -10.19 -1.95 -20.56
CA GLY A 69 -9.31 -1.05 -21.35
C GLY A 69 -9.46 0.43 -21.02
N ASN A 70 -10.59 0.83 -20.41
CA ASN A 70 -10.88 2.22 -20.05
C ASN A 70 -10.96 2.45 -18.53
N SER A 71 -10.63 1.46 -17.70
CA SER A 71 -10.73 1.56 -16.25
C SER A 71 -9.36 1.47 -15.59
N ILE A 72 -9.13 2.30 -14.56
CA ILE A 72 -7.98 2.16 -13.69
C ILE A 72 -8.34 1.16 -12.58
N LEU A 73 -7.60 0.06 -12.53
CA LEU A 73 -7.78 -0.95 -11.50
C LEU A 73 -6.94 -0.61 -10.25
N CYS A 74 -7.59 -0.55 -9.10
CA CYS A 74 -7.00 -0.22 -7.80
C CYS A 74 -7.22 -1.38 -6.81
N PRO A 75 -6.46 -2.48 -6.88
CA PRO A 75 -6.62 -3.57 -5.93
C PRO A 75 -6.12 -3.18 -4.53
N LEU A 76 -6.95 -3.39 -3.51
CA LEU A 76 -6.63 -3.30 -2.08
C LEU A 76 -6.74 -4.68 -1.41
N THR A 77 -6.50 -5.75 -2.17
CA THR A 77 -6.50 -7.14 -1.72
C THR A 77 -5.52 -7.96 -2.55
N LEU A 78 -4.97 -9.03 -1.99
CA LEU A 78 -4.20 -10.04 -2.71
C LEU A 78 -5.11 -11.12 -3.35
N ALA A 79 -6.30 -11.36 -2.77
CA ALA A 79 -7.22 -12.39 -3.24
C ALA A 79 -7.92 -11.99 -4.55
N LEU A 80 -7.14 -11.88 -5.62
CA LEU A 80 -7.62 -11.53 -6.95
C LEU A 80 -7.91 -12.78 -7.79
N PRO A 81 -8.95 -12.77 -8.65
CA PRO A 81 -9.19 -13.86 -9.57
C PRO A 81 -7.99 -14.06 -10.52
N THR A 82 -7.61 -15.31 -10.78
CA THR A 82 -6.45 -15.64 -11.61
C THR A 82 -6.60 -15.22 -13.08
N TRP A 83 -7.84 -15.08 -13.55
CA TRP A 83 -8.16 -14.63 -14.91
C TRP A 83 -8.08 -13.09 -15.08
N LEU A 84 -7.97 -12.32 -13.98
CA LEU A 84 -7.95 -10.87 -14.04
C LEU A 84 -6.55 -10.39 -14.46
N GLU A 85 -6.44 -9.93 -15.70
CA GLU A 85 -5.19 -9.42 -16.26
C GLU A 85 -5.03 -7.92 -15.97
N PHE A 86 -3.88 -7.55 -15.40
CA PHE A 86 -3.49 -6.14 -15.17
C PHE A 86 -1.96 -6.04 -15.02
N PRO A 87 -1.37 -4.84 -15.19
CA PRO A 87 0.09 -4.69 -15.28
C PRO A 87 0.89 -5.21 -14.08
N ALA A 88 0.30 -5.24 -12.87
CA ALA A 88 0.96 -5.69 -11.65
C ALA A 88 0.62 -7.14 -11.25
N GLN A 89 -0.14 -7.89 -12.06
CA GLN A 89 -0.67 -9.22 -11.71
C GLN A 89 0.42 -10.17 -11.19
N SER A 90 1.55 -10.26 -11.87
CA SER A 90 2.66 -11.14 -11.46
C SER A 90 3.23 -10.80 -10.09
N VAL A 91 3.26 -9.51 -9.73
CA VAL A 91 3.71 -9.05 -8.42
C VAL A 91 2.70 -9.42 -7.34
N TYR A 92 1.40 -9.27 -7.61
CA TYR A 92 0.35 -9.67 -6.68
C TYR A 92 0.38 -11.18 -6.42
N GLN A 93 0.53 -11.99 -7.45
CA GLN A 93 0.69 -13.45 -7.33
C GLN A 93 1.92 -13.83 -6.50
N ALA A 94 3.07 -13.19 -6.75
CA ALA A 94 4.27 -13.41 -5.95
C ALA A 94 4.09 -12.99 -4.49
N CYS A 95 3.37 -11.91 -4.22
CA CYS A 95 3.08 -11.44 -2.86
C CYS A 95 2.07 -12.32 -2.11
N GLU A 96 1.18 -13.02 -2.83
CA GLU A 96 0.28 -14.01 -2.27
C GLU A 96 1.04 -15.26 -1.80
N ASP A 97 2.09 -15.66 -2.53
CA ASP A 97 3.01 -16.75 -2.15
C ASP A 97 4.09 -16.25 -1.16
N VAL A 98 3.67 -16.02 0.08
CA VAL A 98 4.56 -15.52 1.15
C VAL A 98 5.76 -16.45 1.36
N GLU A 99 5.56 -17.77 1.33
CA GLU A 99 6.64 -18.73 1.56
C GLU A 99 7.62 -18.77 0.39
N GLY A 100 7.14 -18.63 -0.84
CA GLY A 100 8.00 -18.46 -2.03
C GLY A 100 8.88 -17.22 -1.93
N LEU A 101 8.32 -16.06 -1.51
CA LEU A 101 9.08 -14.85 -1.28
C LEU A 101 10.11 -15.01 -0.15
N ARG A 102 9.73 -15.63 0.98
CA ARG A 102 10.64 -15.91 2.09
C ARG A 102 11.78 -16.82 1.65
N HIS A 103 11.49 -17.85 0.87
CA HIS A 103 12.51 -18.73 0.30
C HIS A 103 13.49 -17.95 -0.59
N GLN A 104 12.99 -17.11 -1.50
CA GLN A 104 13.81 -16.26 -2.36
C GLN A 104 14.71 -15.32 -1.54
N VAL A 105 14.16 -14.66 -0.52
CA VAL A 105 14.89 -13.73 0.35
C VAL A 105 15.95 -14.46 1.17
N SER A 106 15.67 -15.69 1.63
CA SER A 106 16.64 -16.50 2.35
C SER A 106 17.85 -16.91 1.49
N GLN A 107 17.65 -17.15 0.18
CA GLN A 107 18.73 -17.38 -0.77
C GLN A 107 19.66 -16.16 -0.90
N TRP A 108 19.21 -14.98 -0.55
CA TRP A 108 20.02 -13.76 -0.50
C TRP A 108 20.72 -13.54 0.84
N HIS A 109 20.68 -14.54 1.72
CA HIS A 109 21.24 -14.53 3.08
C HIS A 109 20.56 -13.57 4.07
N TYR A 110 19.35 -13.12 3.79
CA TYR A 110 18.52 -12.45 4.78
C TYR A 110 17.77 -13.49 5.63
N LYS A 111 17.51 -13.14 6.87
CA LYS A 111 16.61 -13.93 7.73
C LYS A 111 15.16 -13.63 7.35
N THR A 112 14.30 -14.61 7.58
CA THR A 112 12.85 -14.50 7.38
C THR A 112 12.12 -14.87 8.67
N GLY A 113 10.99 -14.25 8.89
CA GLY A 113 10.17 -14.44 10.10
C GLY A 113 9.07 -13.42 10.18
N GLU A 114 8.23 -13.53 11.19
CA GLU A 114 7.15 -12.59 11.43
C GLU A 114 7.70 -11.21 11.84
N GLY A 115 7.00 -10.15 11.42
CA GLY A 115 7.38 -8.78 11.72
C GLY A 115 6.18 -7.88 12.00
N ASN A 116 6.39 -6.84 12.80
CA ASN A 116 5.39 -5.85 13.19
C ASN A 116 5.77 -4.42 12.76
N GLY A 117 6.75 -4.28 11.88
CA GLY A 117 7.15 -3.05 11.22
C GLY A 117 6.85 -3.09 9.73
N TRP A 118 6.48 -1.97 9.14
CA TRP A 118 6.25 -1.82 7.70
C TRP A 118 7.09 -0.67 7.17
N LEU A 119 7.91 -0.96 6.17
CA LEU A 119 8.58 0.07 5.37
C LEU A 119 7.69 0.41 4.18
N PRO A 120 7.10 1.60 4.11
CA PRO A 120 6.41 2.04 2.92
C PRO A 120 7.41 2.44 1.85
N ILE A 121 7.18 1.95 0.63
CA ILE A 121 8.01 2.22 -0.54
C ILE A 121 7.11 2.73 -1.64
N VAL A 122 7.30 3.96 -2.05
CA VAL A 122 6.64 4.53 -3.22
C VAL A 122 7.58 4.36 -4.41
N LEU A 123 7.33 3.33 -5.20
CA LEU A 123 8.12 3.07 -6.41
C LEU A 123 7.62 3.96 -7.54
N THR A 124 8.41 4.95 -7.90
CA THR A 124 8.13 5.86 -9.01
C THR A 124 8.89 5.44 -10.27
N GLY A 125 8.55 6.02 -11.42
CA GLY A 125 9.31 5.84 -12.66
C GLY A 125 10.78 6.30 -12.57
N LYS A 126 11.14 7.09 -11.56
CA LYS A 126 12.53 7.55 -11.30
C LYS A 126 13.25 6.70 -10.25
N GLY A 127 12.55 5.80 -9.58
CA GLY A 127 13.08 4.95 -8.52
C GLY A 127 12.24 4.99 -7.23
N PRO A 128 12.67 4.27 -6.20
CA PRO A 128 11.94 4.20 -4.94
C PRO A 128 12.15 5.45 -4.08
N LEU A 129 11.05 5.94 -3.51
CA LEU A 129 11.03 6.85 -2.38
C LEU A 129 10.64 6.03 -1.14
N TYR A 130 11.40 6.17 -0.06
CA TYR A 130 11.13 5.48 1.19
C TYR A 130 10.47 6.44 2.17
N ALA A 131 9.26 6.10 2.60
CA ALA A 131 8.61 6.83 3.67
C ALA A 131 9.07 6.33 5.06
N GLU A 132 8.68 7.03 6.11
CA GLU A 132 9.00 6.63 7.47
C GLU A 132 8.31 5.30 7.83
N VAL A 133 8.97 4.52 8.65
CA VAL A 133 8.48 3.20 9.06
C VAL A 133 7.21 3.34 9.89
N ILE A 134 6.28 2.43 9.64
CA ILE A 134 5.03 2.27 10.38
C ILE A 134 5.18 1.11 11.37
N GLY A 135 4.64 1.27 12.57
CA GLY A 135 4.57 0.23 13.58
C GLY A 135 3.19 0.07 14.19
N VAL A 136 3.10 -0.80 15.19
CA VAL A 136 1.88 -1.09 15.95
C VAL A 136 2.06 -0.66 17.39
N LYS A 137 1.03 -0.06 17.99
CA LYS A 137 0.99 0.30 19.41
C LYS A 137 0.71 -0.96 20.26
N GLY A 138 1.55 -1.21 21.26
CA GLY A 138 1.39 -2.31 22.22
C GLY A 138 2.34 -3.49 22.02
N GLU A 139 2.85 -4.05 23.12
CA GLU A 139 3.83 -5.15 23.12
C GLU A 139 3.26 -6.53 22.75
N SER A 140 1.95 -6.64 22.55
CA SER A 140 1.26 -7.94 22.39
C SER A 140 0.52 -8.08 21.07
N ALA A 141 0.87 -7.31 20.04
CA ALA A 141 0.31 -7.50 18.71
C ALA A 141 0.96 -8.73 18.05
N THR A 142 0.53 -9.92 18.45
CA THR A 142 0.79 -11.14 17.68
C THR A 142 0.10 -10.99 16.33
N VAL A 143 0.85 -11.23 15.26
CA VAL A 143 0.34 -11.31 13.90
C VAL A 143 -0.83 -12.28 13.86
N GLY A 144 -2.04 -11.76 13.57
CA GLY A 144 -3.28 -12.56 13.58
C GLY A 144 -4.35 -12.12 14.58
N SER A 145 -4.04 -11.21 15.52
CA SER A 145 -5.08 -10.50 16.28
C SER A 145 -5.71 -9.42 15.39
N ASP A 146 -7.02 -9.21 15.55
CA ASP A 146 -7.80 -8.18 14.85
C ASP A 146 -7.26 -6.78 15.19
N LEU A 147 -6.18 -6.35 14.52
CA LEU A 147 -5.62 -5.01 14.68
C LEU A 147 -6.60 -3.98 14.12
N ASN A 148 -7.03 -3.06 14.96
CA ASN A 148 -7.81 -1.93 14.52
C ASN A 148 -6.92 -0.92 13.78
N ALA A 149 -7.50 -0.15 12.87
CA ALA A 149 -6.79 0.88 12.12
C ALA A 149 -6.10 1.94 13.02
N TYR A 150 -6.53 2.08 14.25
CA TYR A 150 -5.96 3.00 15.26
C TYR A 150 -4.68 2.45 15.94
N ASP A 151 -4.35 1.20 15.74
CA ASP A 151 -3.19 0.56 16.35
C ASP A 151 -1.89 0.85 15.59
N TYR A 152 -1.98 1.33 14.34
CA TYR A 152 -0.84 1.70 13.53
C TYR A 152 -0.39 3.13 13.82
N PHE A 153 0.93 3.35 13.85
CA PHE A 153 1.52 4.68 14.04
C PHE A 153 2.77 4.88 13.20
N GLN A 154 3.06 6.13 12.87
CA GLN A 154 4.20 6.61 12.10
C GLN A 154 4.61 7.97 12.69
N PRO A 155 5.89 8.34 12.72
CA PRO A 155 7.05 7.58 12.24
C PRO A 155 7.67 6.67 13.32
N ILE A 156 8.30 5.58 12.88
CA ILE A 156 9.31 4.88 13.68
C ILE A 156 10.68 5.22 13.10
N HIS A 157 11.52 5.83 13.94
CA HIS A 157 12.86 6.18 13.52
C HIS A 157 13.82 4.98 13.70
N LEU A 158 14.31 4.46 12.58
CA LEU A 158 15.37 3.46 12.56
C LEU A 158 16.74 4.15 12.51
N VAL A 159 17.71 3.58 13.21
CA VAL A 159 19.12 3.98 13.06
C VAL A 159 19.65 3.52 11.69
N ASP A 160 20.71 4.16 11.18
CA ASP A 160 21.23 3.88 9.83
C ASP A 160 21.65 2.41 9.64
N MET A 161 22.21 1.79 10.68
CA MET A 161 22.58 0.37 10.67
C MET A 161 21.38 -0.57 10.39
N GLN A 162 20.18 -0.18 10.81
CA GLN A 162 18.93 -0.92 10.57
C GLN A 162 18.31 -0.54 9.23
N ARG A 163 18.39 0.73 8.88
CA ARG A 163 17.75 1.30 7.69
C ARG A 163 18.41 0.83 6.39
N GLN A 164 19.75 0.84 6.33
CA GLN A 164 20.48 0.50 5.11
C GLN A 164 20.22 -0.94 4.62
N PRO A 165 20.30 -1.99 5.48
CA PRO A 165 19.96 -3.35 5.05
C PRO A 165 18.51 -3.47 4.58
N LEU A 166 17.58 -2.76 5.24
CA LEU A 166 16.16 -2.78 4.91
C LEU A 166 15.91 -2.18 3.52
N TYR A 167 16.53 -1.03 3.20
CA TYR A 167 16.44 -0.42 1.87
C TYR A 167 17.10 -1.28 0.80
N GLY A 168 18.23 -1.91 1.10
CA GLY A 168 18.91 -2.85 0.20
C GLY A 168 18.04 -4.05 -0.14
N LEU A 169 17.38 -4.64 0.87
CA LEU A 169 16.43 -5.73 0.68
C LEU A 169 15.23 -5.29 -0.18
N ALA A 170 14.61 -4.15 0.16
CA ALA A 170 13.48 -3.61 -0.56
C ALA A 170 13.78 -3.39 -2.05
N GLN A 171 14.91 -2.75 -2.35
CA GLN A 171 15.34 -2.50 -3.72
C GLN A 171 15.60 -3.80 -4.50
N ARG A 172 16.27 -4.78 -3.86
CA ARG A 172 16.56 -6.07 -4.48
C ARG A 172 15.28 -6.84 -4.78
N LEU A 173 14.32 -6.84 -3.82
CA LEU A 173 13.06 -7.54 -3.96
C LEU A 173 12.20 -6.95 -5.07
N LEU A 174 11.99 -5.64 -5.08
CA LEU A 174 11.19 -4.97 -6.11
C LEU A 174 11.78 -5.15 -7.52
N ARG A 175 13.12 -5.12 -7.64
CA ARG A 175 13.81 -5.40 -8.92
C ARG A 175 13.61 -6.85 -9.37
N SER A 176 13.72 -7.82 -8.47
CA SER A 176 13.55 -9.24 -8.80
C SER A 176 12.14 -9.57 -9.28
N LEU A 177 11.14 -8.83 -8.78
CA LEU A 177 9.74 -8.95 -9.18
C LEU A 177 9.39 -8.12 -10.41
N MET A 178 10.32 -7.34 -10.96
CA MET A 178 10.06 -6.34 -12.02
C MET A 178 8.85 -5.45 -11.66
N ALA A 179 8.81 -5.03 -10.40
CA ALA A 179 7.67 -4.33 -9.80
C ALA A 179 7.38 -3.02 -10.54
N PRO A 180 6.13 -2.77 -10.99
CA PRO A 180 5.75 -1.52 -11.62
C PRO A 180 5.65 -0.38 -10.59
N PRO A 181 5.57 0.88 -11.04
CA PRO A 181 5.27 2.02 -10.16
C PRO A 181 3.99 1.79 -9.34
N SER A 182 4.13 1.84 -8.02
CA SER A 182 3.05 1.62 -7.05
C SER A 182 3.53 1.94 -5.63
N VAL A 183 2.64 1.77 -4.66
CA VAL A 183 2.98 1.75 -3.23
C VAL A 183 3.14 0.30 -2.78
N TYR A 184 4.25 0.02 -2.13
CA TYR A 184 4.57 -1.28 -1.54
C TYR A 184 4.79 -1.13 -0.04
N LEU A 185 4.33 -2.09 0.74
CA LEU A 185 4.63 -2.19 2.17
C LEU A 185 5.49 -3.44 2.39
N LEU A 186 6.76 -3.25 2.71
CA LEU A 186 7.63 -4.35 3.11
C LEU A 186 7.47 -4.57 4.60
N GLN A 187 6.88 -5.70 4.99
CA GLN A 187 6.72 -6.09 6.39
C GLN A 187 8.00 -6.76 6.88
N PHE A 188 8.47 -6.33 8.04
CA PHE A 188 9.71 -6.81 8.63
C PHE A 188 9.68 -6.78 10.16
N GLY A 189 10.64 -7.49 10.75
CA GLY A 189 10.94 -7.42 12.17
C GLY A 189 12.44 -7.40 12.43
N PHE A 190 12.81 -7.30 13.70
CA PHE A 190 14.19 -7.47 14.16
C PHE A 190 14.24 -8.53 15.26
N HIS A 191 15.20 -9.45 15.13
CA HIS A 191 15.59 -10.33 16.22
C HIS A 191 17.00 -9.91 16.71
N GLY A 192 17.02 -9.17 17.81
CA GLY A 192 18.19 -8.38 18.18
C GLY A 192 18.48 -7.33 17.11
N GLU A 193 19.67 -7.35 16.54
CA GLU A 193 20.06 -6.45 15.43
C GLU A 193 19.79 -7.05 14.04
N THR A 194 19.35 -8.30 13.96
CA THR A 194 19.18 -9.00 12.70
C THR A 194 17.82 -8.70 12.09
N LEU A 195 17.83 -8.10 10.89
CA LEU A 195 16.64 -7.87 10.08
C LEU A 195 16.02 -9.20 9.65
N GLN A 196 14.70 -9.31 9.82
CA GLN A 196 13.88 -10.43 9.34
C GLN A 196 12.82 -9.92 8.38
N PHE A 197 12.76 -10.52 7.21
CA PHE A 197 11.70 -10.27 6.22
C PHE A 197 10.47 -11.11 6.56
N ASP A 198 9.30 -10.48 6.55
CA ASP A 198 8.03 -11.19 6.67
C ASP A 198 7.38 -11.37 5.30
N ARG A 199 6.88 -10.30 4.70
CA ARG A 199 6.20 -10.31 3.41
C ARG A 199 6.26 -8.96 2.70
N LEU A 200 5.82 -8.95 1.44
CA LEU A 200 5.60 -7.74 0.67
C LEU A 200 4.10 -7.60 0.36
N ILE A 201 3.55 -6.41 0.49
CA ILE A 201 2.17 -6.09 0.15
C ILE A 201 2.21 -5.04 -0.97
N PRO A 202 1.62 -5.27 -2.16
CA PRO A 202 1.78 -4.42 -3.35
C PRO A 202 0.75 -3.29 -3.45
N PHE A 203 0.19 -2.85 -2.33
CA PHE A 203 -0.79 -1.75 -2.24
C PHE A 203 -0.77 -1.12 -0.84
N PRO A 204 -1.36 0.08 -0.64
CA PRO A 204 -1.48 0.70 0.67
C PRO A 204 -2.53 -0.04 1.53
N ALA A 205 -2.08 -1.10 2.22
CA ALA A 205 -2.90 -1.90 3.12
C ALA A 205 -3.17 -1.17 4.46
N ALA A 206 -3.83 -1.84 5.41
CA ALA A 206 -4.23 -1.25 6.68
C ALA A 206 -3.12 -0.43 7.41
N PRO A 207 -1.84 -0.85 7.43
CA PRO A 207 -0.79 -0.02 8.03
C PRO A 207 -0.66 1.38 7.40
N ALA A 208 -0.95 1.50 6.10
CA ALA A 208 -0.86 2.78 5.38
C ALA A 208 -1.81 3.86 5.92
N ILE A 209 -2.84 3.48 6.67
CA ILE A 209 -3.77 4.42 7.32
C ILE A 209 -3.01 5.38 8.26
N ALA A 210 -1.89 4.93 8.86
CA ALA A 210 -1.05 5.78 9.69
C ALA A 210 -0.47 7.00 8.95
N SER A 211 -0.40 6.97 7.60
CA SER A 211 0.12 8.07 6.81
C SER A 211 -0.89 9.23 6.62
N ILE A 212 -2.19 8.94 6.82
CA ILE A 212 -3.25 9.94 6.59
C ILE A 212 -3.07 11.10 7.57
N SER A 213 -3.12 12.33 7.04
CA SER A 213 -2.94 13.58 7.80
C SER A 213 -1.56 13.77 8.47
N LEU A 214 -0.65 12.82 8.32
CA LEU A 214 0.69 12.87 8.89
C LEU A 214 1.77 13.02 7.81
N GLN A 215 1.56 12.43 6.66
CA GLN A 215 2.49 12.40 5.54
C GLN A 215 1.89 13.14 4.34
N GLU A 216 2.72 13.88 3.60
CA GLU A 216 2.33 14.61 2.39
C GLU A 216 3.28 14.27 1.24
N PRO A 217 2.75 13.73 0.13
CA PRO A 217 1.42 13.13 -0.01
C PRO A 217 1.30 11.85 0.81
N ASP A 218 0.09 11.53 1.32
CA ASP A 218 -0.14 10.26 2.01
C ASP A 218 -0.01 9.05 1.06
N LEU A 219 0.03 7.82 1.62
CA LEU A 219 0.29 6.62 0.83
C LEU A 219 -0.85 6.28 -0.16
N PHE A 220 -2.09 6.68 0.09
CA PHE A 220 -3.20 6.46 -0.83
C PHE A 220 -3.14 7.45 -2.00
N THR A 221 -2.78 8.70 -1.72
CA THR A 221 -2.48 9.71 -2.75
C THR A 221 -1.27 9.28 -3.58
N CYS A 222 -0.19 8.79 -2.96
CA CYS A 222 0.95 8.23 -3.68
C CYS A 222 0.55 7.07 -4.60
N TYR A 223 -0.31 6.16 -4.11
CA TYR A 223 -0.79 5.02 -4.89
C TYR A 223 -1.55 5.47 -6.13
N TRP A 224 -2.49 6.40 -5.96
CA TRP A 224 -3.24 6.97 -7.07
C TRP A 224 -2.34 7.66 -8.09
N ARG A 225 -1.38 8.49 -7.64
CA ARG A 225 -0.40 9.14 -8.53
C ARG A 225 0.46 8.14 -9.28
N CYS A 226 0.88 7.03 -8.66
CA CYS A 226 1.60 5.97 -9.36
C CYS A 226 0.75 5.34 -10.48
N LEU A 227 -0.51 4.99 -10.21
CA LEU A 227 -1.42 4.38 -11.17
C LEU A 227 -1.78 5.31 -12.32
N THR A 228 -1.80 6.62 -12.08
CA THR A 228 -2.09 7.67 -13.08
C THR A 228 -0.85 8.30 -13.69
N HIS A 229 0.33 7.76 -13.38
CA HIS A 229 1.64 8.26 -13.86
C HIS A 229 1.90 9.74 -13.52
N GLN A 230 1.31 10.23 -12.43
CA GLN A 230 1.55 11.58 -11.94
C GLN A 230 2.89 11.66 -11.18
N PRO A 231 3.59 12.78 -11.22
CA PRO A 231 4.90 12.91 -10.57
C PRO A 231 4.75 12.96 -9.04
N ILE A 232 5.62 12.21 -8.37
CA ILE A 232 5.85 12.30 -6.92
C ILE A 232 7.29 12.73 -6.75
N LEU A 233 7.49 13.93 -6.20
CA LEU A 233 8.83 14.54 -6.11
C LEU A 233 9.50 14.17 -4.79
N ASP A 234 8.74 14.18 -3.70
CA ASP A 234 9.21 13.90 -2.35
C ASP A 234 8.06 13.42 -1.47
N ILE A 235 8.40 12.89 -0.31
CA ILE A 235 7.48 12.47 0.74
C ILE A 235 7.95 13.10 2.04
N THR A 236 7.09 13.93 2.64
CA THR A 236 7.44 14.65 3.86
C THR A 236 6.49 14.29 5.01
N ILE A 237 7.01 14.26 6.22
CA ILE A 237 6.17 14.16 7.42
C ILE A 237 5.77 15.57 7.84
N SER A 238 4.46 15.80 7.92
CA SER A 238 3.91 17.05 8.45
C SER A 238 4.37 17.20 9.90
N LYS A 239 5.06 18.29 10.23
CA LYS A 239 5.32 18.61 11.63
C LYS A 239 3.98 18.76 12.32
N LEU A 240 3.64 17.84 13.20
CA LEU A 240 2.56 18.07 14.17
C LEU A 240 2.88 19.40 14.84
N SER A 241 2.08 20.43 14.58
CA SER A 241 2.16 21.66 15.33
C SER A 241 1.95 21.29 16.79
N SER A 242 3.02 21.34 17.55
CA SER A 242 3.04 21.21 19.02
C SER A 242 2.28 22.42 19.60
N SER A 243 0.96 22.35 19.53
CA SER A 243 0.03 23.31 20.14
C SER A 243 -0.89 22.52 21.07
N VAL A 244 -0.30 21.90 22.07
CA VAL A 244 -0.96 21.73 23.36
C VAL A 244 0.12 22.00 24.42
N CYS A 245 0.38 23.29 24.66
CA CYS A 245 0.80 23.76 25.95
C CYS A 245 -0.44 24.10 26.75
N LEU A 246 -0.52 23.55 27.98
CA LEU A 246 -1.37 23.87 29.12
C LEU A 246 -2.68 23.14 29.20
#